data_b126f66c0c69e553cb5dcc9c34d2d337
#
_entry.id   b126f66c0c69e553cb5dcc9c34d2d337
#
_cell.length_a   1.000
_cell.length_b   1.000
_cell.length_c   1.000
_cell.angle_alpha   90.00
_cell.angle_beta   90.00
_cell.angle_gamma   90.00
#
_symmetry.space_group_name_H-M   'P 1'
#
loop_
_entity.id
_entity.type
_entity.pdbx_description
1 polymer ?
#
loop_
_entity_poly.entity_id
_entity_poly.type
_entity_poly.pdbx_seq_one_letter_code
_entity_poly.pdbx_strand_id
1 'polypeptide(L)'
;RRTPSNETLFGEPGRFYVYVSYGIHHCVNVVTHKADWANGVLLRAVAIPGKPERLAAGPALLASCFGLDRSRNAQQVHPDQGLWIAPRPPELAALAAADLVQTSRIGISQGQDIPWRWYWRASRSVSRRVRGDRQLPAQEAGRISGV
;
A
#
# COMPACT_ATOMS: atom_id res chain seq x y z
N ARG A 1 12.46 1.29 -18.50
CA ARG A 1 12.06 1.89 -19.78
C ARG A 1 10.75 2.64 -19.62
N ARG A 2 10.67 3.88 -20.10
CA ARG A 2 9.46 4.71 -20.14
C ARG A 2 8.53 4.25 -21.26
N THR A 3 7.24 4.12 -20.98
CA THR A 3 6.20 3.70 -21.95
C THR A 3 4.91 4.48 -21.65
N PRO A 4 3.97 4.57 -22.62
CA PRO A 4 2.68 5.23 -22.35
C PRO A 4 1.91 4.66 -21.16
N SER A 5 2.07 3.38 -20.86
CA SER A 5 1.39 2.72 -19.74
C SER A 5 1.96 3.04 -18.36
N ASN A 6 3.23 3.46 -18.29
CA ASN A 6 3.88 3.82 -17.03
C ASN A 6 4.29 5.30 -16.95
N GLU A 7 3.81 6.11 -17.88
CA GLU A 7 4.15 7.53 -17.98
C GLU A 7 3.92 8.29 -16.67
N THR A 8 2.85 8.00 -15.96
CA THR A 8 2.52 8.64 -14.69
C THR A 8 3.60 8.44 -13.62
N LEU A 9 4.36 7.34 -13.65
CA LEU A 9 5.49 7.13 -12.72
C LEU A 9 6.65 8.12 -12.92
N PHE A 10 6.74 8.73 -14.09
CA PHE A 10 7.73 9.75 -14.41
C PHE A 10 7.20 11.17 -14.20
N GLY A 11 5.93 11.31 -13.79
CA GLY A 11 5.31 12.59 -13.50
C GLY A 11 5.69 13.17 -12.14
N GLU A 12 4.99 14.24 -11.78
CA GLU A 12 5.17 14.92 -10.51
C GLU A 12 4.83 14.00 -9.32
N PRO A 13 5.58 14.06 -8.21
CA PRO A 13 5.26 13.30 -7.01
C PRO A 13 3.91 13.72 -6.41
N GLY A 14 3.35 12.85 -5.55
CA GLY A 14 2.05 13.10 -4.94
C GLY A 14 0.86 12.86 -5.87
N ARG A 15 1.05 12.06 -6.92
CA ARG A 15 -0.03 11.58 -7.80
C ARG A 15 -0.22 10.09 -7.66
N PHE A 16 -1.45 9.63 -7.90
CA PHE A 16 -1.73 8.20 -8.00
C PHE A 16 -1.26 7.68 -9.36
N TYR A 17 -0.56 6.55 -9.34
CA TYR A 17 -0.31 5.72 -10.51
C TYR A 17 -1.11 4.44 -10.38
N VAL A 18 -2.12 4.27 -11.22
CA VAL A 18 -3.00 3.10 -11.21
C VAL A 18 -2.82 2.31 -12.49
N TYR A 19 -2.41 1.05 -12.37
CA TYR A 19 -2.27 0.13 -13.49
C TYR A 19 -3.09 -1.13 -13.29
N VAL A 20 -3.37 -1.83 -14.40
CA VAL A 20 -4.06 -3.12 -14.39
C VAL A 20 -3.03 -4.24 -14.36
N SER A 21 -3.13 -5.11 -13.37
CA SER A 21 -2.32 -6.31 -13.22
C SER A 21 -3.11 -7.53 -13.66
N TYR A 22 -2.47 -8.39 -14.47
CA TYR A 22 -3.09 -9.61 -15.05
C TYR A 22 -4.41 -9.35 -15.80
N GLY A 23 -4.61 -8.15 -16.32
CA GLY A 23 -5.81 -7.76 -17.08
C GLY A 23 -7.09 -7.56 -16.26
N ILE A 24 -7.10 -7.83 -14.97
CA ILE A 24 -8.32 -7.86 -14.13
C ILE A 24 -8.21 -7.10 -12.82
N HIS A 25 -7.01 -6.86 -12.31
CA HIS A 25 -6.82 -6.24 -11.00
C HIS A 25 -6.17 -4.88 -11.10
N HIS A 26 -6.70 -3.89 -10.40
CA HIS A 26 -6.07 -2.60 -10.25
C HIS A 26 -5.05 -2.60 -9.11
N CYS A 27 -3.90 -1.98 -9.35
CA CYS A 27 -2.86 -1.75 -8.36
C CYS A 27 -2.60 -0.26 -8.26
N VAL A 28 -2.66 0.28 -7.05
CA VAL A 28 -2.55 1.70 -6.75
C VAL A 28 -1.20 2.01 -6.15
N ASN A 29 -0.48 2.94 -6.76
CA ASN A 29 0.79 3.45 -6.27
C ASN A 29 0.68 4.96 -6.03
N VAL A 30 1.54 5.48 -5.18
CA VAL A 30 1.81 6.91 -5.06
C VAL A 30 3.15 7.20 -5.70
N VAL A 31 3.18 8.12 -6.66
CA VAL A 31 4.41 8.61 -7.28
C VAL A 31 5.22 9.40 -6.26
N THR A 32 6.51 9.12 -6.16
CA THR A 32 7.42 9.71 -5.21
C THR A 32 8.67 10.26 -5.91
N HIS A 33 9.56 10.91 -5.13
CA HIS A 33 10.82 11.48 -5.58
C HIS A 33 10.62 12.73 -6.44
N LYS A 34 11.03 12.76 -7.70
CA LYS A 34 10.97 13.92 -8.62
C LYS A 34 10.50 13.52 -10.01
N ALA A 35 10.02 14.48 -10.77
CA ALA A 35 9.65 14.30 -12.18
C ALA A 35 10.81 13.71 -13.00
N ASP A 36 10.46 13.02 -14.05
CA ASP A 36 11.36 12.28 -14.96
C ASP A 36 12.16 11.14 -14.33
N TRP A 37 11.82 10.78 -13.09
CA TRP A 37 12.43 9.67 -12.36
C TRP A 37 11.35 8.68 -11.91
N ALA A 38 11.23 7.54 -12.59
CA ALA A 38 10.21 6.53 -12.28
C ALA A 38 10.38 5.99 -10.86
N ASN A 39 9.57 6.48 -9.95
CA ASN A 39 9.55 6.03 -8.57
C ASN A 39 8.12 6.04 -8.02
N GLY A 40 7.75 5.01 -7.29
CA GLY A 40 6.42 4.89 -6.71
C GLY A 40 6.35 3.86 -5.60
N VAL A 41 5.43 4.10 -4.68
CA VAL A 41 5.15 3.21 -3.54
C VAL A 41 3.82 2.52 -3.78
N LEU A 42 3.84 1.19 -3.94
CA LEU A 42 2.63 0.38 -4.07
C LEU A 42 1.91 0.28 -2.73
N LEU A 43 0.66 0.70 -2.69
CA LEU A 43 -0.23 0.51 -1.55
C LEU A 43 -0.71 -0.94 -1.54
N ARG A 44 -0.26 -1.69 -0.53
CA ARG A 44 -0.46 -3.15 -0.54
C ARG A 44 -1.63 -3.63 0.30
N ALA A 45 -1.94 -2.96 1.38
CA ALA A 45 -3.02 -3.32 2.27
C ALA A 45 -3.38 -2.17 3.21
N VAL A 46 -4.62 -2.18 3.68
CA VAL A 46 -5.15 -1.24 4.67
C VAL A 46 -5.99 -2.01 5.68
N ALA A 47 -5.78 -1.75 6.97
CA ALA A 47 -6.68 -2.16 8.02
C ALA A 47 -7.80 -1.12 8.15
N ILE A 48 -9.05 -1.56 8.08
CA ILE A 48 -10.22 -0.69 8.16
C ILE A 48 -10.92 -0.96 9.49
N PRO A 49 -10.99 0.01 10.40
CA PRO A 49 -11.66 -0.17 11.69
C PRO A 49 -13.09 -0.68 11.54
N GLY A 50 -13.46 -1.69 12.32
CA GLY A 50 -14.81 -2.26 12.30
C GLY A 50 -15.16 -3.10 11.07
N LYS A 51 -14.20 -3.40 10.20
CA LYS A 51 -14.38 -4.25 9.02
C LYS A 51 -13.54 -5.53 9.09
N PRO A 52 -13.91 -6.59 8.35
CA PRO A 52 -13.10 -7.80 8.29
C PRO A 52 -11.65 -7.51 7.87
N GLU A 53 -10.70 -8.06 8.59
CA GLU A 53 -9.26 -7.82 8.40
C GLU A 53 -8.74 -8.15 7.00
N ARG A 54 -9.38 -9.10 6.33
CA ARG A 54 -9.00 -9.52 4.97
C ARG A 54 -9.59 -8.64 3.86
N LEU A 55 -10.50 -7.71 4.19
CA LEU A 55 -11.25 -6.93 3.20
C LEU A 55 -10.35 -6.15 2.23
N ALA A 56 -9.31 -5.50 2.75
CA ALA A 56 -8.34 -4.74 1.95
C ALA A 56 -6.90 -5.26 2.15
N ALA A 57 -6.72 -6.57 2.39
CA ALA A 57 -5.43 -7.18 2.67
C ALA A 57 -4.72 -7.67 1.41
N GLY A 58 -4.45 -6.79 0.49
CA GLY A 58 -3.74 -7.03 -0.77
C GLY A 58 -3.97 -5.90 -1.76
N PRO A 59 -3.06 -5.67 -2.74
CA PRO A 59 -3.18 -4.55 -3.68
C PRO A 59 -4.50 -4.55 -4.44
N ALA A 60 -4.91 -5.71 -4.97
CA ALA A 60 -6.17 -5.86 -5.70
C ALA A 60 -7.39 -5.69 -4.78
N LEU A 61 -7.36 -6.29 -3.58
CA LEU A 61 -8.43 -6.17 -2.59
C LEU A 61 -8.58 -4.72 -2.11
N LEU A 62 -7.46 -4.03 -1.86
CA LEU A 62 -7.45 -2.61 -1.51
C LEU A 62 -8.11 -1.78 -2.61
N ALA A 63 -7.68 -1.94 -3.86
CA ALA A 63 -8.24 -1.19 -4.98
C ALA A 63 -9.74 -1.46 -5.13
N SER A 64 -10.16 -2.72 -5.07
CA SER A 64 -11.58 -3.11 -5.15
C SER A 64 -12.40 -2.53 -3.98
N CYS A 65 -11.87 -2.64 -2.75
CA CYS A 65 -12.56 -2.16 -1.55
C CYS A 65 -12.84 -0.65 -1.58
N PHE A 66 -11.92 0.13 -2.13
CA PHE A 66 -12.04 1.60 -2.23
C PHE A 66 -12.57 2.07 -3.59
N GLY A 67 -12.95 1.17 -4.50
CA GLY A 67 -13.43 1.53 -5.83
C GLY A 67 -12.38 2.27 -6.68
N LEU A 68 -11.10 1.89 -6.53
CA LEU A 68 -9.99 2.55 -7.21
C LEU A 68 -9.66 1.82 -8.52
N ASP A 69 -9.87 2.51 -9.61
CA ASP A 69 -9.60 2.04 -10.96
C ASP A 69 -8.70 3.03 -11.74
N ARG A 70 -8.56 2.83 -13.03
CA ARG A 70 -7.72 3.68 -13.89
C ARG A 70 -8.19 5.13 -13.99
N SER A 71 -9.43 5.46 -13.64
CA SER A 71 -9.91 6.85 -13.62
C SER A 71 -9.14 7.72 -12.60
N ARG A 72 -8.55 7.08 -11.59
CA ARG A 72 -7.72 7.73 -10.58
C ARG A 72 -6.25 7.93 -11.02
N ASN A 73 -5.85 7.39 -12.17
CA ASN A 73 -4.47 7.53 -12.64
C ASN A 73 -4.13 9.00 -12.91
N ALA A 74 -2.95 9.46 -12.47
CA ALA A 74 -2.46 10.83 -12.51
C ALA A 74 -3.19 11.84 -11.60
N GLN A 75 -4.25 11.43 -10.89
CA GLN A 75 -4.94 12.28 -9.93
C GLN A 75 -4.02 12.64 -8.75
N GLN A 76 -4.09 13.87 -8.26
CA GLN A 76 -3.35 14.29 -7.06
C GLN A 76 -3.85 13.57 -5.81
N VAL A 77 -2.91 13.21 -4.93
CA VAL A 77 -3.19 12.67 -3.59
C VAL A 77 -3.53 13.85 -2.68
N HIS A 78 -4.77 14.33 -2.74
CA HIS A 78 -5.21 15.53 -2.03
C HIS A 78 -6.67 15.40 -1.57
N PRO A 79 -7.03 15.96 -0.38
CA PRO A 79 -8.40 15.92 0.13
C PRO A 79 -9.46 16.41 -0.87
N ASP A 80 -9.18 17.49 -1.59
CA ASP A 80 -10.10 18.07 -2.57
C ASP A 80 -10.43 17.13 -3.73
N GLN A 81 -9.60 16.12 -3.93
CA GLN A 81 -9.81 15.07 -4.93
C GLN A 81 -10.59 13.86 -4.39
N GLY A 82 -11.00 13.90 -3.12
CA GLY A 82 -11.76 12.85 -2.45
C GLY A 82 -10.97 11.58 -2.13
N LEU A 83 -9.66 11.58 -2.37
CA LEU A 83 -8.76 10.47 -2.03
C LEU A 83 -7.37 11.02 -1.68
N TRP A 84 -6.93 10.74 -0.45
CA TRP A 84 -5.64 11.24 0.05
C TRP A 84 -5.02 10.30 1.08
N ILE A 85 -3.77 10.58 1.45
CA ILE A 85 -3.07 9.92 2.55
C ILE A 85 -2.86 10.98 3.64
N ALA A 86 -3.47 10.78 4.79
CA ALA A 86 -3.32 11.66 5.95
C ALA A 86 -1.95 11.44 6.63
N PRO A 87 -1.43 12.44 7.33
CA PRO A 87 -0.30 12.27 8.24
C PRO A 87 -0.58 11.16 9.26
N ARG A 88 0.47 10.46 9.65
CA ARG A 88 0.36 9.43 10.69
C ARG A 88 0.10 10.09 12.04
N PRO A 89 -0.93 9.68 12.79
CA PRO A 89 -1.14 10.15 14.15
C PRO A 89 0.05 9.82 15.05
N PRO A 90 0.44 10.70 16.00
CA PRO A 90 1.60 10.50 16.85
C PRO A 90 1.59 9.18 17.63
N GLU A 91 0.45 8.77 18.14
CA GLU A 91 0.23 7.50 18.85
C GLU A 91 0.53 6.28 17.97
N LEU A 92 0.19 6.32 16.68
CA LEU A 92 0.52 5.27 15.74
C LEU A 92 1.97 5.32 15.27
N ALA A 93 2.62 6.48 15.32
CA ALA A 93 4.02 6.62 14.95
C ALA A 93 4.93 5.84 15.92
N ALA A 94 4.67 5.94 17.23
CA ALA A 94 5.43 5.23 18.25
C ALA A 94 5.26 3.70 18.14
N LEU A 95 4.04 3.22 17.94
CA LEU A 95 3.74 1.79 17.75
C LEU A 95 4.38 1.23 16.47
N ALA A 96 4.30 1.96 15.37
CA ALA A 96 4.82 1.50 14.09
C ALA A 96 6.34 1.36 14.06
N ALA A 97 7.08 2.20 14.77
CA ALA A 97 8.55 2.14 14.83
C ALA A 97 9.05 0.82 15.45
N ALA A 98 8.36 0.30 16.47
CA ALA A 98 8.74 -0.93 17.15
C ALA A 98 8.31 -2.21 16.42
N ASP A 99 7.30 -2.13 15.55
CA ASP A 99 6.63 -3.31 14.98
C ASP A 99 6.60 -3.33 13.45
N LEU A 100 7.39 -2.49 12.80
CA LEU A 100 7.51 -2.45 11.35
C LEU A 100 8.47 -3.54 10.84
N VAL A 101 7.96 -4.42 10.00
CA VAL A 101 8.76 -5.45 9.32
C VAL A 101 9.20 -4.95 7.96
N GLN A 102 10.52 -4.88 7.75
CA GLN A 102 11.12 -4.65 6.45
C GLN A 102 11.56 -5.98 5.84
N THR A 103 11.27 -6.18 4.56
CA THR A 103 11.57 -7.45 3.86
C THR A 103 11.66 -7.25 2.36
N SER A 104 12.03 -8.31 1.66
CA SER A 104 12.11 -8.35 0.20
C SER A 104 10.74 -8.18 -0.46
N ARG A 105 10.76 -7.69 -1.69
CA ARG A 105 9.57 -7.51 -2.52
C ARG A 105 8.99 -8.85 -2.97
N ILE A 106 7.71 -8.89 -3.25
CA ILE A 106 6.99 -10.09 -3.72
C ILE A 106 6.16 -9.77 -4.97
N GLY A 107 5.95 -10.78 -5.80
CA GLY A 107 5.14 -10.64 -7.03
C GLY A 107 5.83 -9.87 -8.15
N ILE A 108 7.17 -9.87 -8.16
CA ILE A 108 8.01 -9.22 -9.18
C ILE A 108 9.12 -10.17 -9.63
N SER A 109 9.66 -9.94 -10.82
CA SER A 109 10.75 -10.75 -11.39
C SER A 109 12.15 -10.14 -11.22
N GLN A 110 12.24 -8.84 -10.96
CA GLN A 110 13.51 -8.13 -10.82
C GLN A 110 13.64 -7.44 -9.47
N GLY A 111 14.85 -7.44 -8.89
CA GLY A 111 15.13 -6.82 -7.59
C GLY A 111 14.33 -7.44 -6.45
N GLN A 112 14.11 -8.75 -6.47
CA GLN A 112 13.39 -9.48 -5.42
C GLN A 112 14.11 -9.45 -4.07
N ASP A 113 15.42 -9.39 -4.12
CA ASP A 113 16.36 -9.34 -2.99
C ASP A 113 16.37 -7.97 -2.28
N ILE A 114 15.90 -6.91 -2.97
CA ILE A 114 15.91 -5.57 -2.40
C ILE A 114 14.82 -5.47 -1.31
N PRO A 115 15.16 -5.04 -0.08
CA PRO A 115 14.23 -5.01 1.05
C PRO A 115 13.29 -3.78 0.99
N TRP A 116 12.63 -3.58 -0.13
CA TRP A 116 11.73 -2.44 -0.38
C TRP A 116 10.26 -2.82 -0.20
N ARG A 117 9.97 -3.60 0.84
CA ARG A 117 8.62 -3.93 1.25
C ARG A 117 8.51 -3.82 2.75
N TRP A 118 7.48 -3.13 3.22
CA TRP A 118 7.20 -2.95 4.64
C TRP A 118 5.78 -3.38 4.95
N TYR A 119 5.58 -3.93 6.13
CA TYR A 119 4.27 -4.16 6.69
C TYR A 119 4.32 -4.07 8.22
N TRP A 120 3.18 -3.76 8.83
CA TRP A 120 3.04 -3.72 10.28
C TRP A 120 2.80 -5.13 10.80
N ARG A 121 3.68 -5.62 11.68
CA ARG A 121 3.64 -6.99 12.22
C ARG A 121 2.34 -7.27 12.96
N ALA A 122 1.86 -6.33 13.79
CA ALA A 122 0.64 -6.44 14.56
C ALA A 122 -0.64 -6.48 13.70
N SER A 123 -0.59 -5.99 12.46
CA SER A 123 -1.77 -5.98 11.59
C SER A 123 -2.05 -7.35 10.99
N ARG A 124 -3.30 -7.78 11.03
CA ARG A 124 -3.78 -8.95 10.28
C ARG A 124 -4.15 -8.63 8.83
N SER A 125 -4.28 -7.36 8.49
CA SER A 125 -4.52 -6.89 7.12
C SER A 125 -3.24 -6.87 6.30
N VAL A 126 -2.51 -8.00 6.25
CA VAL A 126 -1.28 -8.19 5.48
C VAL A 126 -1.50 -9.30 4.46
N SER A 127 -1.28 -9.01 3.17
CA SER A 127 -1.54 -9.96 2.08
C SER A 127 -0.67 -11.22 2.17
N ARG A 128 0.61 -11.05 2.50
CA ARG A 128 1.59 -12.14 2.65
C ARG A 128 2.67 -11.72 3.66
N ARG A 129 2.97 -12.62 4.58
CA ARG A 129 4.03 -12.43 5.59
C ARG A 129 5.33 -13.09 5.18
N VAL A 130 6.42 -12.71 5.80
CA VAL A 130 7.70 -13.42 5.70
C VAL A 130 7.56 -14.81 6.31
N ARG A 131 8.29 -15.78 5.77
CA ARG A 131 8.35 -17.14 6.34
C ARG A 131 8.79 -17.07 7.81
N GLY A 132 8.04 -17.71 8.69
CA GLY A 132 8.29 -17.69 10.13
C GLY A 132 7.65 -16.54 10.91
N ASP A 133 7.18 -15.50 10.21
CA ASP A 133 6.40 -14.42 10.84
C ASP A 133 4.93 -14.85 10.95
N ARG A 134 4.57 -15.35 12.13
CA ARG A 134 3.23 -15.89 12.39
C ARG A 134 2.18 -14.79 12.46
N GLN A 135 0.99 -15.10 11.95
CA GLN A 135 -0.17 -14.24 12.09
C GLN A 135 -0.60 -14.22 13.57
N LEU A 136 -0.81 -13.02 14.11
CA LEU A 136 -1.28 -12.87 15.51
C LEU A 136 -2.69 -13.49 15.68
N PRO A 137 -3.00 -14.05 16.87
CA PRO A 137 -4.35 -14.46 17.22
C PRO A 137 -5.35 -13.30 17.11
N ALA A 138 -6.61 -13.62 16.75
CA ALA A 138 -7.66 -12.60 16.56
C ALA A 138 -7.90 -11.72 17.82
N GLN A 139 -7.67 -12.28 19.00
CA GLN A 139 -7.89 -11.61 20.28
C GLN A 139 -6.85 -10.51 20.59
N GLU A 140 -5.64 -10.60 20.04
CA GLU A 140 -4.59 -9.58 20.25
C GLU A 140 -4.74 -8.40 19.28
N ALA A 141 -5.35 -8.61 18.13
CA ALA A 141 -5.63 -7.55 17.17
C ALA A 141 -6.71 -6.55 17.68
N GLY A 142 -7.58 -6.97 18.59
CA GLY A 142 -8.63 -6.13 19.20
C GLY A 142 -8.13 -5.14 20.26
N ARG A 143 -6.95 -5.34 20.84
CA ARG A 143 -6.41 -4.44 21.88
C ARG A 143 -5.87 -3.11 21.36
N ILE A 144 -5.71 -2.97 20.07
CA ILE A 144 -5.26 -1.72 19.44
C ILE A 144 -6.45 -0.81 19.06
N SER A 145 -7.69 -1.29 19.25
CA SER A 145 -8.92 -0.55 18.95
C SER A 145 -9.47 0.28 20.12
N GLY A 146 -8.71 0.42 21.18
CA GLY A 146 -9.14 1.09 22.41
C GLY A 146 -8.18 2.23 22.81
N VAL A 147 -8.07 3.25 21.96
CA VAL A 147 -7.70 4.63 22.35
C VAL A 147 -8.38 5.59 21.40
#